data_b920a6df3201dcf9e3150ed799eaed87
#
_entry.id   b920a6df3201dcf9e3150ed799eaed87
#
_cell.length_a   1.000
_cell.length_b   1.000
_cell.length_c   1.000
_cell.angle_alpha   90.00
_cell.angle_beta   90.00
_cell.angle_gamma   90.00
#
_symmetry.space_group_name_H-M   'P 1'
#
loop_
_entity.id
_entity.type
_entity.pdbx_description
1 polymer ?
#
loop_
_entity_poly.entity_id
_entity_poly.type
_entity_poly.pdbx_seq_one_letter_code
_entity_poly.pdbx_strand_id
1 'polypeptide(L)'
;MRRCFWLKTIAYYISDYGYGHATRSTAIIRELLKQNEKIEIIICHSFAIEFLRQSFKYEQRVRFREILTDVGYVLKENSLEPDADLLNHQVASYVSSFHTKLMYEKSFMKVANVSFVVSDISPLGIAGAYLLKLPSLGISNFTWFTAYEGLIGGLSLKFLEDRYKQMTYQFSLACSDEPHWGIKENQSFGFYSREIEDYEVQRIRREIDPEGESHIIYFGLGMKVDIGTLSDLPIWQSPNCKFIVSSNVNVTHPNIYKIPQDETETQHYVAAADLALTKAGWGTISEAVCAGVPLLITNRSSMKEDRHTIDYLVRHQLCDLIEWKELESLVVTPSLIETCRRQQINRYKNEAVHIAEEINKKINS
;
A
#
# COMPACT_ATOMS: atom_id res chain seq x y z
N MET A 1 -9.93 15.79 -39.14
CA MET A 1 -11.04 15.40 -38.25
C MET A 1 -10.47 14.62 -37.04
N ARG A 2 -10.33 15.24 -35.88
CA ARG A 2 -10.01 14.49 -34.65
C ARG A 2 -11.26 13.71 -34.26
N ARG A 3 -11.22 12.37 -34.37
CA ARG A 3 -12.25 11.51 -33.79
C ARG A 3 -12.28 11.80 -32.28
N CYS A 4 -13.33 12.47 -31.80
CA CYS A 4 -13.65 12.50 -30.37
C CYS A 4 -13.95 11.05 -29.95
N PHE A 5 -12.96 10.32 -29.52
CA PHE A 5 -13.17 9.09 -28.79
C PHE A 5 -13.67 9.49 -27.40
N TRP A 6 -14.89 9.09 -27.07
CA TRP A 6 -15.40 9.25 -25.71
C TRP A 6 -14.56 8.35 -24.80
N LEU A 7 -13.82 8.98 -23.87
CA LEU A 7 -13.07 8.24 -22.87
C LEU A 7 -14.03 7.54 -21.90
N LYS A 8 -13.76 6.30 -21.54
CA LYS A 8 -14.45 5.64 -20.44
C LYS A 8 -13.91 6.22 -19.12
N THR A 9 -14.78 6.72 -18.28
CA THR A 9 -14.41 7.26 -16.97
C THR A 9 -14.40 6.16 -15.92
N ILE A 10 -13.25 5.97 -15.30
CA ILE A 10 -13.02 5.01 -14.21
C ILE A 10 -12.91 5.79 -12.90
N ALA A 11 -13.72 5.46 -11.90
CA ALA A 11 -13.53 5.98 -10.55
C ALA A 11 -12.67 5.00 -9.74
N TYR A 12 -11.49 5.45 -9.29
CA TYR A 12 -10.54 4.66 -8.53
C TYR A 12 -10.53 5.13 -7.08
N TYR A 13 -11.14 4.34 -6.20
CA TYR A 13 -11.21 4.60 -4.76
C TYR A 13 -10.01 3.98 -4.07
N ILE A 14 -9.26 4.80 -3.35
CA ILE A 14 -8.09 4.37 -2.60
C ILE A 14 -8.38 4.57 -1.12
N SER A 15 -8.05 3.59 -0.28
CA SER A 15 -8.18 3.70 1.17
C SER A 15 -7.37 4.88 1.72
N ASP A 16 -7.95 5.62 2.65
CA ASP A 16 -7.33 6.77 3.32
C ASP A 16 -6.34 6.36 4.43
N TYR A 17 -6.05 5.07 4.59
CA TYR A 17 -5.14 4.56 5.61
C TYR A 17 -3.68 4.52 5.15
N GLY A 18 -3.00 5.65 5.27
CA GLY A 18 -1.56 5.77 5.01
C GLY A 18 -1.16 5.79 3.53
N TYR A 19 0.13 5.96 3.28
CA TYR A 19 0.67 6.08 1.92
C TYR A 19 0.73 4.75 1.16
N GLY A 20 0.73 3.59 1.85
CA GLY A 20 0.88 2.29 1.22
C GLY A 20 -0.19 1.98 0.16
N HIS A 21 -1.45 2.39 0.41
CA HIS A 21 -2.53 2.25 -0.57
C HIS A 21 -2.35 3.21 -1.75
N ALA A 22 -1.92 4.45 -1.51
CA ALA A 22 -1.67 5.43 -2.55
C ALA A 22 -0.51 5.01 -3.47
N THR A 23 0.61 4.54 -2.89
CA THR A 23 1.79 4.11 -3.66
C THR A 23 1.49 2.89 -4.53
N ARG A 24 0.84 1.86 -3.99
CA ARG A 24 0.49 0.67 -4.75
C ARG A 24 -0.56 0.95 -5.84
N SER A 25 -1.57 1.78 -5.54
CA SER A 25 -2.57 2.17 -6.53
C SER A 25 -1.94 2.99 -7.66
N THR A 26 -0.92 3.82 -7.38
CA THR A 26 -0.17 4.55 -8.41
C THR A 26 0.45 3.60 -9.44
N ALA A 27 1.00 2.46 -9.02
CA ALA A 27 1.56 1.46 -9.94
C ALA A 27 0.49 0.94 -10.93
N ILE A 28 -0.68 0.55 -10.43
CA ILE A 28 -1.76 0.04 -11.26
C ILE A 28 -2.34 1.12 -12.17
N ILE A 29 -2.56 2.32 -11.65
CA ILE A 29 -3.10 3.44 -12.43
C ILE A 29 -2.17 3.80 -13.60
N ARG A 30 -0.85 3.86 -13.38
CA ARG A 30 0.13 4.13 -14.43
C ARG A 30 0.07 3.06 -15.53
N GLU A 31 0.03 1.79 -15.17
CA GLU A 31 -0.05 0.70 -16.15
C GLU A 31 -1.38 0.69 -16.90
N LEU A 32 -2.49 0.98 -16.24
CA LEU A 32 -3.79 1.12 -16.91
C LEU A 32 -3.77 2.22 -17.99
N LEU A 33 -3.22 3.38 -17.66
CA LEU A 33 -3.12 4.51 -18.57
C LEU A 33 -2.13 4.27 -19.72
N LYS A 34 -1.04 3.53 -19.46
CA LYS A 34 -0.05 3.12 -20.46
C LYS A 34 -0.63 2.14 -21.46
N GLN A 35 -1.45 1.19 -21.00
CA GLN A 35 -2.04 0.13 -21.83
C GLN A 35 -3.32 0.56 -22.55
N ASN A 36 -4.04 1.59 -22.06
CA ASN A 36 -5.35 1.96 -22.57
C ASN A 36 -5.49 3.48 -22.72
N GLU A 37 -5.41 3.95 -23.96
CA GLU A 37 -5.57 5.37 -24.29
C GLU A 37 -7.03 5.86 -24.25
N LYS A 38 -8.00 4.93 -24.10
CA LYS A 38 -9.44 5.24 -24.15
C LYS A 38 -10.08 5.38 -22.77
N ILE A 39 -9.28 5.48 -21.72
CA ILE A 39 -9.77 5.69 -20.35
C ILE A 39 -9.25 7.01 -19.78
N GLU A 40 -10.05 7.58 -18.88
CA GLU A 40 -9.63 8.58 -17.91
C GLU A 40 -9.93 8.06 -16.51
N ILE A 41 -9.16 8.46 -15.52
CA ILE A 41 -9.26 7.98 -14.15
C ILE A 41 -9.54 9.15 -13.21
N ILE A 42 -10.57 9.02 -12.37
CA ILE A 42 -10.83 9.92 -11.25
C ILE A 42 -10.37 9.22 -9.98
N ILE A 43 -9.29 9.70 -9.40
CA ILE A 43 -8.77 9.19 -8.13
C ILE A 43 -9.58 9.80 -6.98
N CYS A 44 -10.23 8.95 -6.21
CA CYS A 44 -11.03 9.31 -5.03
C CYS A 44 -10.24 8.96 -3.77
N HIS A 45 -9.74 9.98 -3.05
CA HIS A 45 -8.87 9.84 -1.89
C HIS A 45 -8.74 11.17 -1.16
N SER A 46 -8.36 11.21 0.12
CA SER A 46 -8.10 12.45 0.85
C SER A 46 -6.69 12.49 1.47
N PHE A 47 -6.31 11.52 2.26
CA PHE A 47 -5.11 11.57 3.11
C PHE A 47 -3.81 11.88 2.34
N ALA A 48 -3.53 11.17 1.27
CA ALA A 48 -2.31 11.32 0.46
C ALA A 48 -2.57 12.02 -0.88
N ILE A 49 -3.57 12.90 -0.96
CA ILE A 49 -4.00 13.50 -2.23
C ILE A 49 -2.90 14.32 -2.90
N GLU A 50 -2.05 15.01 -2.13
CA GLU A 50 -0.96 15.80 -2.68
C GLU A 50 0.17 14.93 -3.24
N PHE A 51 0.47 13.80 -2.59
CA PHE A 51 1.35 12.77 -3.14
C PHE A 51 0.84 12.26 -4.49
N LEU A 52 -0.45 11.96 -4.59
CA LEU A 52 -1.08 11.51 -5.83
C LEU A 52 -1.07 12.60 -6.91
N ARG A 53 -1.34 13.86 -6.55
CA ARG A 53 -1.25 15.00 -7.48
C ARG A 53 0.17 15.13 -8.04
N GLN A 54 1.19 15.02 -7.20
CA GLN A 54 2.58 15.08 -7.62
C GLN A 54 2.96 13.87 -8.49
N SER A 55 2.52 12.66 -8.13
CA SER A 55 2.80 11.42 -8.89
C SER A 55 2.21 11.42 -10.30
N PHE A 56 1.14 12.18 -10.54
CA PHE A 56 0.43 12.28 -11.83
C PHE A 56 0.42 13.69 -12.42
N LYS A 57 1.32 14.57 -11.99
CA LYS A 57 1.31 16.00 -12.37
C LYS A 57 1.34 16.26 -13.89
N TYR A 58 1.84 15.33 -14.68
CA TYR A 58 1.93 15.44 -16.14
C TYR A 58 0.89 14.59 -16.89
N GLU A 59 0.06 13.80 -16.19
CA GLU A 59 -0.94 12.95 -16.82
C GLU A 59 -2.31 13.65 -16.88
N GLN A 60 -2.69 14.06 -18.07
CA GLN A 60 -3.93 14.82 -18.31
C GLN A 60 -5.21 13.97 -18.18
N ARG A 61 -5.11 12.64 -18.23
CA ARG A 61 -6.23 11.71 -18.10
C ARG A 61 -6.52 11.33 -16.65
N VAL A 62 -5.81 11.95 -15.67
CA VAL A 62 -6.07 11.77 -14.25
C VAL A 62 -6.71 13.03 -13.68
N ARG A 63 -7.81 12.83 -13.00
CA ARG A 63 -8.50 13.85 -12.20
C ARG A 63 -8.54 13.42 -10.75
N PHE A 64 -8.66 14.37 -9.84
CA PHE A 64 -8.64 14.09 -8.41
C PHE A 64 -9.95 14.54 -7.79
N ARG A 65 -10.46 13.72 -6.89
CA ARG A 65 -11.61 14.01 -6.06
C ARG A 65 -11.25 13.76 -4.60
N GLU A 66 -11.16 14.83 -3.84
CA GLU A 66 -10.85 14.76 -2.43
C GLU A 66 -12.08 14.32 -1.65
N ILE A 67 -11.99 13.11 -1.07
CA ILE A 67 -13.06 12.49 -0.30
C ILE A 67 -12.49 11.45 0.66
N LEU A 68 -13.03 11.43 1.88
CA LEU A 68 -12.75 10.38 2.86
C LEU A 68 -13.44 9.08 2.44
N THR A 69 -12.66 8.08 2.08
CA THR A 69 -13.14 6.82 1.50
C THR A 69 -13.46 5.74 2.53
N ASP A 70 -12.77 5.75 3.66
CA ASP A 70 -12.92 4.79 4.77
C ASP A 70 -12.33 5.35 6.08
N VAL A 71 -12.21 4.53 7.12
CA VAL A 71 -11.73 4.97 8.45
C VAL A 71 -10.25 4.65 8.68
N GLY A 72 -9.81 3.46 8.27
CA GLY A 72 -8.47 2.98 8.63
C GLY A 72 -8.37 2.50 10.08
N TYR A 73 -7.16 2.15 10.52
CA TYR A 73 -6.91 1.85 11.93
C TYR A 73 -6.72 3.13 12.77
N VAL A 74 -7.24 3.07 13.97
CA VAL A 74 -6.95 4.04 15.03
C VAL A 74 -5.98 3.37 16.00
N LEU A 75 -4.83 4.00 16.24
CA LEU A 75 -3.81 3.47 17.13
C LEU A 75 -3.89 4.15 18.50
N LYS A 76 -3.51 3.41 19.54
CA LYS A 76 -3.29 3.97 20.88
C LYS A 76 -2.16 5.00 20.83
N GLU A 77 -2.20 5.96 21.70
CA GLU A 77 -1.14 6.96 21.84
C GLU A 77 0.22 6.30 22.13
N ASN A 78 1.26 6.72 21.42
CA ASN A 78 2.63 6.19 21.52
C ASN A 78 2.72 4.66 21.39
N SER A 79 1.85 4.05 20.59
CA SER A 79 1.77 2.60 20.42
C SER A 79 1.49 2.22 18.97
N LEU A 80 1.89 1.01 18.60
CA LEU A 80 1.53 0.39 17.33
C LEU A 80 0.24 -0.45 17.45
N GLU A 81 -0.35 -0.51 18.67
CA GLU A 81 -1.53 -1.30 18.95
C GLU A 81 -2.81 -0.55 18.55
N PRO A 82 -3.82 -1.24 18.00
CA PRO A 82 -5.13 -0.64 17.76
C PRO A 82 -5.80 -0.20 19.06
N ASP A 83 -6.42 0.97 19.02
CA ASP A 83 -7.39 1.40 20.00
C ASP A 83 -8.77 0.87 19.58
N ALA A 84 -9.17 -0.28 20.08
CA ALA A 84 -10.40 -0.95 19.69
C ALA A 84 -11.65 -0.12 20.03
N ASP A 85 -11.67 0.57 21.17
CA ASP A 85 -12.84 1.36 21.59
C ASP A 85 -13.02 2.58 20.69
N LEU A 86 -11.95 3.33 20.45
CA LEU A 86 -11.99 4.50 19.58
C LEU A 86 -12.25 4.10 18.11
N LEU A 87 -11.64 3.02 17.65
CA LEU A 87 -11.91 2.45 16.33
C LEU A 87 -13.37 2.07 16.15
N ASN A 88 -13.93 1.33 17.12
CA ASN A 88 -15.34 0.92 17.08
C ASN A 88 -16.27 2.13 17.02
N HIS A 89 -15.98 3.19 17.80
CA HIS A 89 -16.75 4.44 17.76
C HIS A 89 -16.65 5.14 16.39
N GLN A 90 -15.46 5.24 15.81
CA GLN A 90 -15.27 5.89 14.50
C GLN A 90 -15.93 5.09 13.38
N VAL A 91 -15.82 3.75 13.39
CA VAL A 91 -16.47 2.90 12.38
C VAL A 91 -18.00 2.97 12.54
N ALA A 92 -18.55 2.98 13.76
CA ALA A 92 -19.99 3.16 13.98
C ALA A 92 -20.49 4.51 13.45
N SER A 93 -19.72 5.59 13.64
CA SER A 93 -20.01 6.92 13.07
C SER A 93 -19.95 6.91 11.53
N TYR A 94 -18.96 6.24 10.95
CA TYR A 94 -18.86 6.07 9.50
C TYR A 94 -20.07 5.30 8.94
N VAL A 95 -20.47 4.21 9.58
CA VAL A 95 -21.63 3.39 9.21
C VAL A 95 -22.94 4.21 9.30
N SER A 96 -23.12 4.99 10.37
CA SER A 96 -24.32 5.83 10.54
C SER A 96 -24.47 6.90 9.46
N SER A 97 -23.35 7.48 9.00
CA SER A 97 -23.31 8.50 7.94
C SER A 97 -23.27 7.91 6.52
N PHE A 98 -23.09 6.59 6.39
CA PHE A 98 -22.80 5.94 5.12
C PHE A 98 -23.88 6.16 4.06
N HIS A 99 -25.16 6.10 4.44
CA HIS A 99 -26.26 6.32 3.49
C HIS A 99 -26.17 7.71 2.83
N THR A 100 -25.91 8.74 3.59
CA THR A 100 -25.76 10.11 3.08
C THR A 100 -24.56 10.19 2.12
N LYS A 101 -23.41 9.65 2.53
CA LYS A 101 -22.21 9.58 1.67
C LYS A 101 -22.50 8.84 0.37
N LEU A 102 -23.20 7.70 0.45
CA LEU A 102 -23.57 6.88 -0.71
C LEU A 102 -24.45 7.64 -1.71
N MET A 103 -25.37 8.48 -1.24
CA MET A 103 -26.18 9.31 -2.13
C MET A 103 -25.36 10.38 -2.86
N TYR A 104 -24.36 10.98 -2.20
CA TYR A 104 -23.40 11.87 -2.85
C TYR A 104 -22.55 11.11 -3.90
N GLU A 105 -22.10 9.89 -3.59
CA GLU A 105 -21.35 9.06 -4.54
C GLU A 105 -22.18 8.70 -5.77
N LYS A 106 -23.43 8.32 -5.56
CA LYS A 106 -24.37 8.07 -6.66
C LYS A 106 -24.51 9.27 -7.59
N SER A 107 -24.65 10.47 -7.03
CA SER A 107 -24.77 11.71 -7.80
C SER A 107 -23.47 12.02 -8.55
N PHE A 108 -22.32 11.91 -7.88
CA PHE A 108 -21.01 12.10 -8.48
C PHE A 108 -20.77 11.15 -9.65
N MET A 109 -20.95 9.84 -9.44
CA MET A 109 -20.71 8.83 -10.49
C MET A 109 -21.59 9.07 -11.73
N LYS A 110 -22.85 9.52 -11.54
CA LYS A 110 -23.73 9.88 -12.66
C LYS A 110 -23.25 11.12 -13.42
N VAL A 111 -22.91 12.18 -12.71
CA VAL A 111 -22.45 13.45 -13.33
C VAL A 111 -21.11 13.25 -14.04
N ALA A 112 -20.22 12.46 -13.48
CA ALA A 112 -18.92 12.14 -14.07
C ALA A 112 -18.98 11.05 -15.16
N ASN A 113 -20.15 10.49 -15.47
CA ASN A 113 -20.32 9.38 -16.40
C ASN A 113 -19.40 8.18 -16.11
N VAL A 114 -19.24 7.85 -14.82
CA VAL A 114 -18.44 6.71 -14.40
C VAL A 114 -19.01 5.43 -15.02
N SER A 115 -18.16 4.65 -15.67
CA SER A 115 -18.53 3.39 -16.32
C SER A 115 -18.00 2.15 -15.61
N PHE A 116 -16.97 2.31 -14.78
CA PHE A 116 -16.33 1.25 -14.01
C PHE A 116 -15.75 1.80 -12.70
N VAL A 117 -15.76 1.01 -11.64
CA VAL A 117 -15.16 1.37 -10.35
C VAL A 117 -14.06 0.39 -9.99
N VAL A 118 -12.88 0.90 -9.66
CA VAL A 118 -11.81 0.14 -9.00
C VAL A 118 -11.73 0.61 -7.55
N SER A 119 -11.61 -0.31 -6.62
CA SER A 119 -11.49 0.01 -5.20
C SER A 119 -10.35 -0.74 -4.54
N ASP A 120 -9.38 0.01 -4.03
CA ASP A 120 -8.41 -0.49 -3.07
C ASP A 120 -9.04 -0.39 -1.68
N ILE A 121 -9.75 -1.43 -1.30
CA ILE A 121 -10.50 -1.71 -0.08
C ILE A 121 -11.60 -0.73 0.36
N SER A 122 -11.83 0.39 -0.31
CA SER A 122 -12.91 1.30 0.09
C SER A 122 -14.30 0.69 -0.15
N PRO A 123 -15.14 0.49 0.90
CA PRO A 123 -16.49 -0.04 0.72
C PRO A 123 -17.43 0.97 0.04
N LEU A 124 -17.10 2.26 0.09
CA LEU A 124 -17.95 3.34 -0.44
C LEU A 124 -18.03 3.28 -1.97
N GLY A 125 -16.90 3.09 -2.66
CA GLY A 125 -16.85 2.97 -4.10
C GLY A 125 -17.62 1.75 -4.61
N ILE A 126 -17.46 0.59 -3.94
CA ILE A 126 -18.15 -0.67 -4.25
C ILE A 126 -19.67 -0.49 -4.13
N ALA A 127 -20.13 0.07 -3.00
CA ALA A 127 -21.56 0.29 -2.77
C ALA A 127 -22.17 1.30 -3.76
N GLY A 128 -21.43 2.35 -4.12
CA GLY A 128 -21.85 3.32 -5.14
C GLY A 128 -22.05 2.68 -6.51
N ALA A 129 -21.09 1.87 -6.93
CA ALA A 129 -21.18 1.11 -8.17
C ALA A 129 -22.38 0.15 -8.16
N TYR A 130 -22.54 -0.62 -7.10
CA TYR A 130 -23.66 -1.56 -6.94
C TYR A 130 -25.02 -0.85 -7.06
N LEU A 131 -25.18 0.29 -6.39
CA LEU A 131 -26.41 1.08 -6.43
C LEU A 131 -26.76 1.58 -7.85
N LEU A 132 -25.74 1.81 -8.67
CA LEU A 132 -25.90 2.26 -10.06
C LEU A 132 -25.85 1.10 -11.08
N LYS A 133 -25.70 -0.14 -10.63
CA LYS A 133 -25.49 -1.33 -11.48
C LYS A 133 -24.25 -1.21 -12.37
N LEU A 134 -23.25 -0.47 -11.93
CA LEU A 134 -21.95 -0.39 -12.58
C LEU A 134 -21.08 -1.57 -12.16
N PRO A 135 -20.22 -2.10 -13.01
CA PRO A 135 -19.24 -3.09 -12.61
C PRO A 135 -18.22 -2.45 -11.66
N SER A 136 -17.80 -3.22 -10.65
CA SER A 136 -16.77 -2.83 -9.70
C SER A 136 -15.75 -3.93 -9.52
N LEU A 137 -14.51 -3.55 -9.23
CA LEU A 137 -13.40 -4.44 -8.95
C LEU A 137 -12.74 -4.01 -7.64
N GLY A 138 -12.70 -4.92 -6.67
CA GLY A 138 -11.88 -4.77 -5.47
C GLY A 138 -10.49 -5.35 -5.70
N ILE A 139 -9.44 -4.61 -5.34
CA ILE A 139 -8.05 -5.06 -5.45
C ILE A 139 -7.32 -4.81 -4.13
N SER A 140 -6.94 -5.85 -3.41
CA SER A 140 -6.20 -5.75 -2.14
C SER A 140 -5.75 -7.09 -1.61
N ASN A 141 -4.85 -7.04 -0.61
CA ASN A 141 -4.46 -8.18 0.22
C ASN A 141 -5.37 -8.37 1.45
N PHE A 142 -6.23 -7.41 1.78
CA PHE A 142 -7.21 -7.50 2.87
C PHE A 142 -8.40 -6.57 2.62
N THR A 143 -9.47 -6.72 3.41
CA THR A 143 -10.58 -5.77 3.50
C THR A 143 -10.74 -5.27 4.93
N TRP A 144 -11.44 -4.14 5.13
CA TRP A 144 -11.75 -3.66 6.48
C TRP A 144 -12.67 -4.60 7.25
N PHE A 145 -13.39 -5.50 6.57
CA PHE A 145 -14.12 -6.57 7.24
C PHE A 145 -13.15 -7.48 8.00
N THR A 146 -12.18 -8.05 7.30
CA THR A 146 -11.20 -8.99 7.88
C THR A 146 -10.26 -8.31 8.86
N ALA A 147 -9.83 -7.09 8.54
CA ALA A 147 -8.92 -6.32 9.38
C ALA A 147 -9.52 -5.93 10.74
N TYR A 148 -10.83 -5.69 10.79
CA TYR A 148 -11.52 -5.26 12.02
C TYR A 148 -12.13 -6.41 12.82
N GLU A 149 -12.04 -7.66 12.37
CA GLU A 149 -12.53 -8.80 13.14
C GLU A 149 -11.88 -8.84 14.54
N GLY A 150 -12.76 -8.89 15.55
CA GLY A 150 -12.35 -8.86 16.96
C GLY A 150 -12.05 -7.48 17.52
N LEU A 151 -12.06 -6.40 16.70
CA LEU A 151 -11.80 -5.03 17.14
C LEU A 151 -13.06 -4.16 17.21
N ILE A 152 -14.10 -4.49 16.42
CA ILE A 152 -15.33 -3.69 16.36
C ILE A 152 -16.58 -4.54 16.61
N GLY A 153 -17.71 -3.87 16.90
CA GLY A 153 -18.99 -4.53 17.14
C GLY A 153 -19.57 -5.23 15.91
N GLY A 154 -20.26 -6.33 16.15
CA GLY A 154 -20.77 -7.23 15.11
C GLY A 154 -21.71 -6.57 14.09
N LEU A 155 -22.49 -5.55 14.46
CA LEU A 155 -23.36 -4.83 13.53
C LEU A 155 -22.55 -4.03 12.49
N SER A 156 -21.53 -3.32 12.93
CA SER A 156 -20.63 -2.58 12.03
C SER A 156 -19.82 -3.53 11.14
N LEU A 157 -19.36 -4.65 11.70
CA LEU A 157 -18.65 -5.67 10.94
C LEU A 157 -19.55 -6.30 9.87
N LYS A 158 -20.79 -6.68 10.24
CA LYS A 158 -21.78 -7.19 9.30
C LYS A 158 -22.13 -6.19 8.20
N PHE A 159 -22.21 -4.90 8.54
CA PHE A 159 -22.41 -3.86 7.56
C PHE A 159 -21.28 -3.84 6.49
N LEU A 160 -20.02 -3.94 6.92
CA LEU A 160 -18.88 -3.99 6.01
C LEU A 160 -18.91 -5.25 5.12
N GLU A 161 -19.18 -6.40 5.71
CA GLU A 161 -19.36 -7.66 4.99
C GLU A 161 -20.38 -7.50 3.83
N ASP A 162 -21.56 -6.93 4.15
CA ASP A 162 -22.62 -6.72 3.17
C ASP A 162 -22.22 -5.73 2.05
N ARG A 163 -21.29 -4.80 2.32
CA ARG A 163 -20.74 -3.91 1.27
C ARG A 163 -19.74 -4.63 0.39
N TYR A 164 -18.82 -5.41 0.96
CA TYR A 164 -17.84 -6.14 0.17
C TYR A 164 -18.49 -7.22 -0.72
N LYS A 165 -19.55 -7.87 -0.27
CA LYS A 165 -20.37 -8.81 -1.08
C LYS A 165 -21.04 -8.18 -2.31
N GLN A 166 -20.97 -6.86 -2.47
CA GLN A 166 -21.52 -6.14 -3.62
C GLN A 166 -20.54 -5.96 -4.78
N MET A 167 -19.25 -6.30 -4.60
CA MET A 167 -18.27 -6.13 -5.67
C MET A 167 -18.47 -7.16 -6.80
N THR A 168 -18.29 -6.71 -8.03
CA THR A 168 -18.48 -7.56 -9.21
C THR A 168 -17.31 -8.52 -9.39
N TYR A 169 -16.09 -8.00 -9.26
CA TYR A 169 -14.83 -8.73 -9.43
C TYR A 169 -13.94 -8.51 -8.21
N GLN A 170 -13.16 -9.54 -7.83
CA GLN A 170 -12.14 -9.42 -6.79
C GLN A 170 -10.79 -9.86 -7.32
N PHE A 171 -9.77 -9.03 -7.09
CA PHE A 171 -8.36 -9.34 -7.28
C PHE A 171 -7.68 -9.38 -5.92
N SER A 172 -7.44 -10.60 -5.42
CA SER A 172 -6.71 -10.84 -4.18
C SER A 172 -5.21 -10.78 -4.45
N LEU A 173 -4.47 -10.05 -3.64
CA LEU A 173 -3.01 -9.91 -3.76
C LEU A 173 -2.29 -10.93 -2.87
N ALA A 174 -1.00 -11.13 -3.09
CA ALA A 174 -0.15 -11.90 -2.18
C ALA A 174 -0.39 -11.51 -0.72
N CYS A 175 -0.28 -12.44 0.20
CA CYS A 175 -0.59 -12.30 1.64
C CYS A 175 -2.09 -12.14 1.97
N SER A 176 -2.98 -12.37 1.01
CA SER A 176 -4.43 -12.31 1.26
C SER A 176 -4.92 -13.61 1.91
N ASP A 177 -5.80 -13.44 2.91
CA ASP A 177 -6.62 -14.51 3.50
C ASP A 177 -8.09 -14.05 3.53
N GLU A 178 -8.54 -13.50 2.41
CA GLU A 178 -9.88 -12.96 2.24
C GLU A 178 -10.86 -14.00 1.71
N PRO A 179 -12.14 -13.93 2.13
CA PRO A 179 -13.20 -14.66 1.45
C PRO A 179 -13.31 -14.26 -0.03
N HIS A 180 -13.97 -15.08 -0.81
CA HIS A 180 -14.32 -14.71 -2.19
C HIS A 180 -15.49 -13.73 -2.19
N TRP A 181 -15.18 -12.46 -2.40
CA TRP A 181 -16.15 -11.35 -2.41
C TRP A 181 -16.77 -11.10 -3.79
N GLY A 182 -16.05 -11.41 -4.87
CA GLY A 182 -16.47 -11.12 -6.24
C GLY A 182 -17.65 -11.97 -6.67
N ILE A 183 -18.75 -11.31 -7.07
CA ILE A 183 -19.98 -11.98 -7.52
C ILE A 183 -19.75 -12.76 -8.81
N LYS A 184 -18.96 -12.22 -9.74
CA LYS A 184 -18.71 -12.83 -11.04
C LYS A 184 -17.41 -13.60 -11.08
N GLU A 185 -16.35 -13.05 -10.47
CA GLU A 185 -15.01 -13.63 -10.59
C GLU A 185 -14.12 -13.21 -9.43
N ASN A 186 -13.25 -14.14 -9.02
CA ASN A 186 -12.22 -13.95 -8.02
C ASN A 186 -10.90 -14.46 -8.60
N GLN A 187 -9.89 -13.59 -8.70
CA GLN A 187 -8.56 -13.91 -9.18
C GLN A 187 -7.50 -13.58 -8.12
N SER A 188 -6.40 -14.32 -8.12
CA SER A 188 -5.28 -14.08 -7.21
C SER A 188 -4.05 -13.66 -7.99
N PHE A 189 -3.32 -12.68 -7.44
CA PHE A 189 -2.10 -12.12 -7.99
C PHE A 189 -1.00 -12.10 -6.95
N GLY A 190 0.25 -12.03 -7.40
CA GLY A 190 1.42 -11.93 -6.57
C GLY A 190 1.70 -10.50 -6.07
N PHE A 191 2.98 -10.21 -5.92
CA PHE A 191 3.45 -8.87 -5.55
C PHE A 191 3.57 -7.97 -6.77
N TYR A 192 3.38 -6.68 -6.56
CA TYR A 192 3.65 -5.66 -7.57
C TYR A 192 4.11 -4.35 -6.95
N SER A 193 4.85 -3.58 -7.69
CA SER A 193 5.34 -2.27 -7.29
C SER A 193 5.30 -1.29 -8.46
N ARG A 194 5.56 -0.02 -8.18
CA ARG A 194 5.91 0.95 -9.21
C ARG A 194 7.17 0.48 -9.93
N GLU A 195 7.35 0.90 -11.17
CA GLU A 195 8.52 0.56 -11.98
C GLU A 195 9.80 0.98 -11.25
N ILE A 196 10.80 0.09 -11.26
CA ILE A 196 12.12 0.33 -10.65
C ILE A 196 13.11 0.55 -11.79
N GLU A 197 13.72 1.72 -11.81
CA GLU A 197 14.67 2.13 -12.83
C GLU A 197 16.11 1.95 -12.32
N ASP A 198 16.86 1.05 -12.92
CA ASP A 198 18.23 0.71 -12.49
C ASP A 198 19.16 1.92 -12.40
N TYR A 199 19.02 2.91 -13.30
CA TYR A 199 19.84 4.11 -13.28
C TYR A 199 19.57 4.98 -12.05
N GLU A 200 18.30 5.07 -11.59
CA GLU A 200 17.94 5.78 -10.36
C GLU A 200 18.44 5.05 -9.12
N VAL A 201 18.32 3.73 -9.08
CA VAL A 201 18.87 2.91 -8.01
C VAL A 201 20.37 3.14 -7.87
N GLN A 202 21.11 3.13 -8.98
CA GLN A 202 22.56 3.39 -8.97
C GLN A 202 22.90 4.85 -8.60
N ARG A 203 22.08 5.82 -9.00
CA ARG A 203 22.24 7.22 -8.60
C ARG A 203 22.11 7.37 -7.09
N ILE A 204 21.05 6.79 -6.52
CA ILE A 204 20.78 6.83 -5.08
C ILE A 204 21.91 6.14 -4.29
N ARG A 205 22.37 4.97 -4.74
CA ARG A 205 23.49 4.28 -4.08
C ARG A 205 24.77 5.13 -4.06
N ARG A 206 25.12 5.77 -5.18
CA ARG A 206 26.31 6.65 -5.26
C ARG A 206 26.16 7.92 -4.42
N GLU A 207 24.94 8.44 -4.26
CA GLU A 207 24.67 9.60 -3.42
C GLU A 207 24.81 9.27 -1.92
N ILE A 208 24.36 8.10 -1.50
CA ILE A 208 24.39 7.64 -0.10
C ILE A 208 25.78 7.14 0.29
N ASP A 209 26.42 6.40 -0.59
CA ASP A 209 27.73 5.76 -0.38
C ASP A 209 28.61 5.93 -1.63
N PRO A 210 29.27 7.12 -1.78
CA PRO A 210 30.09 7.41 -2.94
C PRO A 210 31.28 6.48 -3.13
N GLU A 211 31.84 5.98 -2.04
CA GLU A 211 33.00 5.07 -2.04
C GLU A 211 32.60 3.61 -2.31
N GLY A 212 31.33 3.26 -2.13
CA GLY A 212 30.83 1.89 -2.33
C GLY A 212 31.29 0.88 -1.28
N GLU A 213 31.67 1.36 -0.09
CA GLU A 213 32.22 0.55 0.99
C GLU A 213 31.22 0.15 2.06
N SER A 214 30.01 0.75 2.03
CA SER A 214 28.97 0.54 3.04
C SER A 214 27.85 -0.37 2.55
N HIS A 215 27.23 -1.06 3.49
CA HIS A 215 25.92 -1.67 3.29
C HIS A 215 24.83 -0.61 3.46
N ILE A 216 23.87 -0.57 2.55
CA ILE A 216 22.74 0.35 2.61
C ILE A 216 21.54 -0.39 3.16
N ILE A 217 20.96 0.11 4.25
CA ILE A 217 19.82 -0.47 4.95
C ILE A 217 18.62 0.46 4.82
N TYR A 218 17.54 -0.03 4.24
CA TYR A 218 16.26 0.69 4.27
C TYR A 218 15.59 0.43 5.62
N PHE A 219 15.29 1.50 6.39
CA PHE A 219 14.65 1.41 7.69
C PHE A 219 13.25 2.04 7.62
N GLY A 220 12.22 1.17 7.54
CA GLY A 220 10.85 1.55 7.21
C GLY A 220 9.80 1.10 8.23
N LEU A 221 9.83 1.61 9.47
CA LEU A 221 8.83 1.23 10.50
C LEU A 221 7.46 1.89 10.33
N GLY A 222 7.31 2.79 9.34
CA GLY A 222 6.06 3.51 9.04
C GLY A 222 5.95 4.86 9.74
N MET A 223 4.99 5.68 9.26
CA MET A 223 4.88 7.10 9.58
C MET A 223 4.33 7.45 10.98
N LYS A 224 3.75 6.50 11.68
CA LYS A 224 3.09 6.72 12.99
C LYS A 224 3.87 6.14 14.16
N VAL A 225 5.13 5.76 13.95
CA VAL A 225 6.00 5.27 15.01
C VAL A 225 6.72 6.46 15.63
N ASP A 226 6.01 7.21 16.44
CA ASP A 226 6.64 8.16 17.38
C ASP A 226 7.02 7.40 18.64
N ILE A 227 8.04 6.57 18.53
CA ILE A 227 8.68 5.95 19.68
C ILE A 227 9.84 6.86 20.01
N GLY A 228 9.72 7.63 21.08
CA GLY A 228 10.67 8.66 21.51
C GLY A 228 12.11 8.20 21.75
N THR A 229 12.42 6.95 21.39
CA THR A 229 13.75 6.31 21.54
C THR A 229 14.40 5.95 20.20
N LEU A 230 13.81 6.26 19.05
CA LEU A 230 14.40 5.91 17.73
C LEU A 230 15.80 6.52 17.56
N SER A 231 16.05 7.72 18.10
CA SER A 231 17.36 8.37 18.03
C SER A 231 18.45 7.61 18.78
N ASP A 232 18.09 6.84 19.80
CA ASP A 232 19.01 6.17 20.71
C ASP A 232 19.30 4.72 20.28
N LEU A 233 18.68 4.25 19.21
CA LEU A 233 18.88 2.88 18.73
C LEU A 233 20.35 2.66 18.32
N PRO A 234 21.01 1.61 18.84
CA PRO A 234 22.40 1.30 18.50
C PRO A 234 22.59 0.90 17.03
N ILE A 235 21.51 0.57 16.33
CA ILE A 235 21.51 0.25 14.89
C ILE A 235 22.20 1.34 14.06
N TRP A 236 22.06 2.64 14.42
CA TRP A 236 22.66 3.74 13.69
C TRP A 236 24.19 3.75 13.74
N GLN A 237 24.76 3.04 14.72
CA GLN A 237 26.20 2.89 14.93
C GLN A 237 26.75 1.61 14.30
N SER A 238 25.94 0.88 13.52
CA SER A 238 26.40 -0.34 12.85
C SER A 238 27.58 -0.04 11.91
N PRO A 239 28.69 -0.81 12.02
CA PRO A 239 29.90 -0.53 11.25
C PRO A 239 29.64 -0.73 9.75
N ASN A 240 30.19 0.16 8.95
CA ASN A 240 30.07 0.12 7.48
C ASN A 240 28.63 0.05 7.00
N CYS A 241 27.68 0.73 7.68
CA CYS A 241 26.29 0.79 7.27
C CYS A 241 25.84 2.24 7.05
N LYS A 242 25.02 2.45 6.04
CA LYS A 242 24.21 3.65 5.78
C LYS A 242 22.74 3.29 5.85
N PHE A 243 21.93 4.21 6.34
CA PHE A 243 20.50 3.96 6.57
C PHE A 243 19.65 4.92 5.76
N ILE A 244 18.73 4.38 5.01
CA ILE A 244 17.68 5.18 4.33
C ILE A 244 16.46 5.21 5.24
N VAL A 245 15.97 6.40 5.55
CA VAL A 245 14.74 6.62 6.32
C VAL A 245 13.81 7.59 5.60
N SER A 246 12.50 7.50 5.84
CA SER A 246 11.57 8.49 5.31
C SER A 246 11.76 9.87 6.00
N SER A 247 11.40 10.94 5.30
CA SER A 247 11.59 12.34 5.74
C SER A 247 10.97 12.67 7.10
N ASN A 248 9.89 11.99 7.45
CA ASN A 248 9.15 12.20 8.70
C ASN A 248 9.75 11.49 9.92
N VAL A 249 10.78 10.69 9.76
CA VAL A 249 11.48 10.04 10.87
C VAL A 249 12.37 11.07 11.57
N ASN A 250 12.09 11.32 12.84
CA ASN A 250 12.83 12.32 13.63
C ASN A 250 14.11 11.73 14.24
N VAL A 251 15.07 11.37 13.37
CA VAL A 251 16.40 10.88 13.77
C VAL A 251 17.46 11.64 12.97
N THR A 252 18.56 11.99 13.62
CA THR A 252 19.71 12.64 12.97
C THR A 252 20.99 11.90 13.35
N HIS A 253 21.69 11.35 12.35
CA HIS A 253 22.96 10.65 12.54
C HIS A 253 23.77 10.72 11.23
N PRO A 254 25.12 10.76 11.24
CA PRO A 254 25.95 10.82 10.04
C PRO A 254 25.76 9.65 9.04
N ASN A 255 25.26 8.52 9.54
CA ASN A 255 24.98 7.33 8.71
C ASN A 255 23.55 7.32 8.17
N ILE A 256 22.72 8.33 8.41
CA ILE A 256 21.32 8.37 8.01
C ILE A 256 21.15 9.29 6.81
N TYR A 257 20.58 8.77 5.76
CA TYR A 257 20.07 9.50 4.61
C TYR A 257 18.54 9.59 4.70
N LYS A 258 18.00 10.79 4.69
CA LYS A 258 16.55 11.02 4.67
C LYS A 258 16.07 11.19 3.23
N ILE A 259 15.07 10.41 2.85
CA ILE A 259 14.39 10.57 1.56
C ILE A 259 13.83 12.00 1.49
N PRO A 260 14.01 12.76 0.40
CA PRO A 260 13.43 14.08 0.23
C PRO A 260 11.91 14.08 0.45
N GLN A 261 11.38 15.15 1.06
CA GLN A 261 9.96 15.21 1.44
C GLN A 261 9.01 15.21 0.23
N ASP A 262 9.45 15.74 -0.90
CA ASP A 262 8.71 15.82 -2.16
C ASP A 262 8.93 14.61 -3.08
N GLU A 263 9.72 13.62 -2.63
CA GLU A 263 9.99 12.42 -3.40
C GLU A 263 8.76 11.49 -3.47
N THR A 264 8.35 11.17 -4.68
CA THR A 264 7.22 10.25 -4.92
C THR A 264 7.65 8.85 -5.33
N GLU A 265 8.89 8.67 -5.80
CA GLU A 265 9.40 7.40 -6.34
C GLU A 265 10.23 6.63 -5.30
N THR A 266 9.67 6.49 -4.09
CA THR A 266 10.35 5.89 -2.94
C THR A 266 10.72 4.42 -3.12
N GLN A 267 10.14 3.70 -4.09
CA GLN A 267 10.53 2.33 -4.44
C GLN A 267 11.99 2.22 -4.91
N HIS A 268 12.56 3.28 -5.49
CA HIS A 268 13.97 3.29 -5.88
C HIS A 268 14.90 3.26 -4.66
N TYR A 269 14.50 3.91 -3.57
CA TYR A 269 15.26 3.88 -2.30
C TYR A 269 15.17 2.52 -1.62
N VAL A 270 14.02 1.84 -1.69
CA VAL A 270 13.90 0.45 -1.24
C VAL A 270 14.79 -0.45 -2.07
N ALA A 271 14.76 -0.31 -3.40
CA ALA A 271 15.56 -1.09 -4.33
C ALA A 271 17.08 -0.83 -4.21
N ALA A 272 17.47 0.35 -3.71
CA ALA A 272 18.87 0.70 -3.48
C ALA A 272 19.46 0.04 -2.22
N ALA A 273 18.65 -0.59 -1.38
CA ALA A 273 19.10 -1.19 -0.13
C ALA A 273 19.68 -2.61 -0.32
N ASP A 274 20.59 -3.01 0.57
CA ASP A 274 21.10 -4.37 0.69
C ASP A 274 20.26 -5.21 1.66
N LEU A 275 19.45 -4.54 2.51
CA LEU A 275 18.49 -5.13 3.44
C LEU A 275 17.38 -4.11 3.71
N ALA A 276 16.13 -4.54 3.72
CA ALA A 276 15.01 -3.72 4.18
C ALA A 276 14.53 -4.22 5.55
N LEU A 277 14.74 -3.41 6.57
CA LEU A 277 14.19 -3.58 7.91
C LEU A 277 12.90 -2.78 8.00
N THR A 278 11.76 -3.46 8.11
CA THR A 278 10.46 -2.82 8.05
C THR A 278 9.41 -3.54 8.90
N LYS A 279 8.26 -2.91 9.10
CA LYS A 279 7.06 -3.59 9.59
C LYS A 279 6.38 -4.37 8.47
N ALA A 280 5.36 -5.19 8.80
CA ALA A 280 4.60 -5.99 7.84
C ALA A 280 3.69 -5.16 6.89
N GLY A 281 4.11 -3.96 6.48
CA GLY A 281 3.36 -3.09 5.57
C GLY A 281 3.47 -3.56 4.12
N TRP A 282 2.37 -4.03 3.54
CA TRP A 282 2.35 -4.66 2.23
C TRP A 282 3.04 -3.85 1.11
N GLY A 283 2.89 -2.52 1.09
CA GLY A 283 3.48 -1.67 0.05
C GLY A 283 5.01 -1.78 0.02
N THR A 284 5.68 -1.54 1.16
CA THR A 284 7.15 -1.63 1.27
C THR A 284 7.64 -3.06 1.04
N ILE A 285 6.92 -4.05 1.57
CA ILE A 285 7.24 -5.47 1.35
C ILE A 285 7.20 -5.80 -0.13
N SER A 286 6.15 -5.39 -0.83
CA SER A 286 5.98 -5.65 -2.26
C SER A 286 7.08 -4.99 -3.09
N GLU A 287 7.46 -3.75 -2.76
CA GLU A 287 8.57 -3.05 -3.39
C GLU A 287 9.90 -3.80 -3.17
N ALA A 288 10.18 -4.25 -1.94
CA ALA A 288 11.39 -5.01 -1.64
C ALA A 288 11.43 -6.37 -2.35
N VAL A 289 10.30 -7.11 -2.33
CA VAL A 289 10.19 -8.41 -3.00
C VAL A 289 10.39 -8.27 -4.52
N CYS A 290 9.75 -7.28 -5.15
CA CYS A 290 9.92 -7.01 -6.59
C CYS A 290 11.36 -6.57 -6.94
N ALA A 291 12.02 -5.84 -6.03
CA ALA A 291 13.42 -5.44 -6.18
C ALA A 291 14.42 -6.58 -5.91
N GLY A 292 14.02 -7.65 -5.24
CA GLY A 292 14.90 -8.72 -4.76
C GLY A 292 15.76 -8.27 -3.58
N VAL A 293 15.24 -7.35 -2.74
CA VAL A 293 15.91 -6.88 -1.52
C VAL A 293 15.48 -7.75 -0.34
N PRO A 294 16.41 -8.32 0.42
CA PRO A 294 16.12 -9.14 1.59
C PRO A 294 15.31 -8.38 2.63
N LEU A 295 14.42 -9.07 3.33
CA LEU A 295 13.52 -8.51 4.31
C LEU A 295 13.86 -8.98 5.73
N LEU A 296 13.98 -8.04 6.65
CA LEU A 296 13.95 -8.25 8.09
C LEU A 296 12.71 -7.56 8.65
N ILE A 297 11.71 -8.34 9.09
CA ILE A 297 10.40 -7.83 9.46
C ILE A 297 10.25 -7.76 10.96
N THR A 298 9.87 -6.58 11.49
CA THR A 298 9.50 -6.47 12.90
C THR A 298 8.17 -7.16 13.16
N ASN A 299 8.17 -8.13 14.07
CA ASN A 299 6.98 -8.86 14.45
C ASN A 299 6.00 -7.93 15.19
N ARG A 300 4.80 -7.78 14.63
CA ARG A 300 3.69 -7.03 15.20
C ARG A 300 2.43 -7.86 15.05
N SER A 301 2.00 -8.52 16.10
CA SER A 301 0.93 -9.51 16.06
C SER A 301 -0.48 -8.96 16.30
N SER A 302 -0.61 -7.67 16.62
CA SER A 302 -1.88 -7.06 17.03
C SER A 302 -2.85 -6.79 15.87
N MET A 303 -2.35 -6.64 14.65
CA MET A 303 -3.15 -6.41 13.45
C MET A 303 -3.27 -7.68 12.62
N LYS A 304 -4.49 -8.00 12.20
CA LYS A 304 -4.76 -9.25 11.47
C LYS A 304 -4.08 -9.27 10.09
N GLU A 305 -4.07 -8.14 9.37
CA GLU A 305 -3.38 -8.07 8.08
C GLU A 305 -1.86 -8.21 8.22
N ASP A 306 -1.26 -7.69 9.30
CA ASP A 306 0.18 -7.87 9.55
C ASP A 306 0.48 -9.36 9.80
N ARG A 307 -0.34 -10.06 10.58
CA ARG A 307 -0.19 -11.51 10.82
C ARG A 307 -0.28 -12.31 9.51
N HIS A 308 -1.31 -12.07 8.70
CA HIS A 308 -1.45 -12.77 7.41
C HIS A 308 -0.26 -12.50 6.49
N THR A 309 0.24 -11.27 6.49
CA THR A 309 1.44 -10.89 5.72
C THR A 309 2.67 -11.63 6.24
N ILE A 310 2.92 -11.64 7.54
CA ILE A 310 4.06 -12.35 8.17
C ILE A 310 3.95 -13.85 7.90
N ASP A 311 2.80 -14.46 8.14
CA ASP A 311 2.58 -15.90 7.93
C ASP A 311 2.84 -16.30 6.47
N TYR A 312 2.42 -15.47 5.52
CA TYR A 312 2.70 -15.69 4.11
C TYR A 312 4.20 -15.62 3.82
N LEU A 313 4.88 -14.56 4.27
CA LEU A 313 6.30 -14.36 4.02
C LEU A 313 7.17 -15.48 4.63
N VAL A 314 6.86 -15.87 5.86
CA VAL A 314 7.57 -16.97 6.54
C VAL A 314 7.36 -18.31 5.80
N ARG A 315 6.11 -18.62 5.44
CA ARG A 315 5.76 -19.83 4.70
C ARG A 315 6.48 -19.93 3.35
N HIS A 316 6.68 -18.79 2.69
CA HIS A 316 7.35 -18.70 1.39
C HIS A 316 8.85 -18.40 1.51
N GLN A 317 9.41 -18.33 2.72
CA GLN A 317 10.83 -18.05 2.97
C GLN A 317 11.27 -16.71 2.33
N LEU A 318 10.49 -15.66 2.55
CA LEU A 318 10.73 -14.33 1.97
C LEU A 318 11.23 -13.30 2.99
N CYS A 319 11.30 -13.65 4.27
CA CYS A 319 11.78 -12.76 5.31
C CYS A 319 12.39 -13.51 6.47
N ASP A 320 13.22 -12.81 7.23
CA ASP A 320 13.54 -13.10 8.62
C ASP A 320 12.70 -12.22 9.53
N LEU A 321 12.45 -12.69 10.76
CA LEU A 321 11.71 -11.93 11.77
C LEU A 321 12.64 -11.43 12.85
N ILE A 322 12.28 -10.27 13.41
CA ILE A 322 12.93 -9.70 14.58
C ILE A 322 11.87 -9.16 15.55
N GLU A 323 12.00 -9.49 16.83
CA GLU A 323 11.13 -8.92 17.85
C GLU A 323 11.54 -7.47 18.15
N TRP A 324 10.55 -6.63 18.53
CA TRP A 324 10.82 -5.24 18.87
C TRP A 324 11.95 -5.08 19.92
N LYS A 325 11.93 -5.92 20.93
CA LYS A 325 12.94 -5.92 22.00
C LYS A 325 14.34 -6.24 21.49
N GLU A 326 14.46 -7.06 20.46
CA GLU A 326 15.75 -7.37 19.82
C GLU A 326 16.23 -6.21 18.95
N LEU A 327 15.30 -5.47 18.33
CA LEU A 327 15.60 -4.27 17.55
C LEU A 327 16.23 -3.17 18.42
N GLU A 328 15.83 -3.06 19.69
CA GLU A 328 16.39 -2.08 20.66
C GLU A 328 17.90 -2.27 20.91
N SER A 329 18.43 -3.45 20.63
CA SER A 329 19.86 -3.76 20.79
C SER A 329 20.53 -4.16 19.47
N LEU A 330 19.82 -4.05 18.34
CA LEU A 330 20.30 -4.52 17.04
C LEU A 330 21.51 -3.71 16.56
N VAL A 331 22.54 -4.43 16.14
CA VAL A 331 23.65 -3.93 15.32
C VAL A 331 23.67 -4.75 14.05
N VAL A 332 23.54 -4.08 12.91
CA VAL A 332 23.60 -4.77 11.60
C VAL A 332 25.02 -5.20 11.29
N THR A 333 25.16 -6.45 10.92
CA THR A 333 26.45 -7.06 10.53
C THR A 333 26.37 -7.66 9.12
N PRO A 334 27.49 -7.80 8.40
CA PRO A 334 27.50 -8.50 7.10
C PRO A 334 26.89 -9.91 7.18
N SER A 335 27.11 -10.60 8.29
CA SER A 335 26.54 -11.95 8.52
C SER A 335 25.02 -11.93 8.60
N LEU A 336 24.43 -10.91 9.24
CA LEU A 336 22.97 -10.76 9.29
C LEU A 336 22.39 -10.52 7.89
N ILE A 337 22.99 -9.62 7.12
CA ILE A 337 22.55 -9.31 5.75
C ILE A 337 22.62 -10.57 4.89
N GLU A 338 23.71 -11.33 4.97
CA GLU A 338 23.88 -12.56 4.20
C GLU A 338 22.88 -13.65 4.62
N THR A 339 22.56 -13.74 5.92
CA THR A 339 21.52 -14.66 6.42
C THR A 339 20.16 -14.34 5.81
N CYS A 340 19.74 -13.08 5.88
CA CYS A 340 18.48 -12.64 5.26
C CYS A 340 18.49 -12.85 3.73
N ARG A 341 19.62 -12.60 3.06
CA ARG A 341 19.75 -12.78 1.61
C ARG A 341 19.60 -14.23 1.16
N ARG A 342 20.06 -15.20 1.94
CA ARG A 342 19.95 -16.63 1.61
C ARG A 342 18.52 -17.13 1.54
N GLN A 343 17.62 -16.50 2.26
CA GLN A 343 16.20 -16.87 2.25
C GLN A 343 15.48 -16.36 1.00
N GLN A 344 15.91 -15.24 0.43
CA GLN A 344 15.27 -14.61 -0.73
C GLN A 344 16.10 -14.84 -2.02
N ILE A 345 16.07 -16.04 -2.54
CA ILE A 345 16.91 -16.47 -3.69
C ILE A 345 16.34 -15.97 -5.03
N ASN A 346 15.02 -15.72 -5.14
CA ASN A 346 14.37 -15.39 -6.41
C ASN A 346 13.71 -14.00 -6.37
N ARG A 347 13.95 -13.20 -7.40
CA ARG A 347 13.13 -12.02 -7.68
C ARG A 347 11.74 -12.46 -8.11
N TYR A 348 10.73 -11.96 -7.44
CA TYR A 348 9.36 -12.14 -7.88
C TYR A 348 9.08 -11.22 -9.06
N LYS A 349 8.34 -11.74 -10.05
CA LYS A 349 7.91 -10.92 -11.17
C LYS A 349 6.96 -9.84 -10.66
N ASN A 350 7.22 -8.58 -11.03
CA ASN A 350 6.30 -7.49 -10.77
C ASN A 350 5.02 -7.70 -11.60
N GLU A 351 3.88 -7.91 -10.95
CA GLU A 351 2.62 -8.22 -11.63
C GLU A 351 1.78 -6.99 -12.01
N ALA A 352 2.27 -5.76 -11.80
CA ALA A 352 1.51 -4.55 -12.11
C ALA A 352 0.97 -4.53 -13.56
N VAL A 353 1.80 -4.90 -14.53
CA VAL A 353 1.44 -4.98 -15.96
C VAL A 353 0.31 -5.99 -16.17
N HIS A 354 0.45 -7.20 -15.63
CA HIS A 354 -0.54 -8.27 -15.78
C HIS A 354 -1.87 -7.93 -15.09
N ILE A 355 -1.82 -7.36 -13.90
CA ILE A 355 -3.01 -6.88 -13.18
C ILE A 355 -3.75 -5.83 -14.01
N ALA A 356 -3.02 -4.87 -14.59
CA ALA A 356 -3.63 -3.83 -15.43
C ALA A 356 -4.24 -4.41 -16.70
N GLU A 357 -3.63 -5.42 -17.34
CA GLU A 357 -4.21 -6.15 -18.48
C GLU A 357 -5.55 -6.80 -18.11
N GLU A 358 -5.61 -7.49 -16.95
CA GLU A 358 -6.84 -8.13 -16.49
C GLU A 358 -7.93 -7.10 -16.14
N ILE A 359 -7.56 -5.98 -15.49
CA ILE A 359 -8.52 -4.88 -15.25
C ILE A 359 -9.05 -4.31 -16.57
N ASN A 360 -8.19 -4.09 -17.57
CA ASN A 360 -8.59 -3.60 -18.88
C ASN A 360 -9.56 -4.55 -19.59
N LYS A 361 -9.41 -5.87 -19.44
CA LYS A 361 -10.39 -6.85 -19.95
C LYS A 361 -11.76 -6.65 -19.29
N LYS A 362 -11.80 -6.41 -17.96
CA LYS A 362 -13.07 -6.17 -17.24
C LYS A 362 -13.71 -4.82 -17.59
N ILE A 363 -12.91 -3.78 -17.85
CA ILE A 363 -13.40 -2.47 -18.31
C ILE A 363 -14.04 -2.58 -19.71
N ASN A 364 -13.57 -3.50 -20.55
CA ASN A 364 -14.03 -3.65 -21.93
C ASN A 364 -15.12 -4.72 -22.11
N SER A 365 -15.38 -5.53 -21.10
CA SER A 365 -16.48 -6.50 -21.07
C SER A 365 -17.83 -5.84 -20.76
#